data_5fef01c3955c4600571293bd27f03d96
#
_entry.id   5fef01c3955c4600571293bd27f03d96
#
_cell.length_a   1.000
_cell.length_b   1.000
_cell.length_c   1.000
_cell.angle_alpha   90.00
_cell.angle_beta   90.00
_cell.angle_gamma   90.00
#
_symmetry.space_group_name_H-M   'P 1'
#
loop_
_entity.id
_entity.type
_entity.pdbx_description
1 polymer ?
#
loop_
_entity_poly.entity_id
_entity_poly.type
_entity_poly.pdbx_seq_one_letter_code
_entity_poly.pdbx_strand_id
1 'polypeptide(L)'
;PYHDTMIDHDRHVGKLLDLIDELGIAEDTIVVYSTDNGPHANTWPDGATTPFRSEKNTNWEGAFRIPELIRWPGKIKAGTISNEIIQHHDWFPTFLAAAGEPDIIDKLKAGHQIDLRGDSREFKVHLDAFNLLPYLTGEVDESPRKGFIYFSDDCDVLGLRFHNWKVVFQEQRCQGTLQIWAEPFTPLRAP
;
A
#
# COMPACT_ATOMS: atom_id res chain seq x y z
N PRO A 1 -8.53 -11.29 22.60
CA PRO A 1 -8.59 -9.82 22.55
C PRO A 1 -8.39 -9.27 21.15
N TYR A 2 -7.33 -9.69 20.39
CA TYR A 2 -7.08 -9.16 19.04
C TYR A 2 -8.25 -9.47 18.09
N HIS A 3 -8.72 -10.70 18.04
CA HIS A 3 -9.83 -11.12 17.18
C HIS A 3 -11.14 -10.41 17.52
N ASP A 4 -11.42 -10.15 18.80
CA ASP A 4 -12.61 -9.40 19.21
C ASP A 4 -12.54 -7.96 18.72
N THR A 5 -11.35 -7.34 18.81
CA THR A 5 -11.10 -5.99 18.27
C THR A 5 -11.30 -5.96 16.75
N MET A 6 -10.88 -7.02 16.03
CA MET A 6 -11.08 -7.11 14.58
C MET A 6 -12.56 -7.24 14.19
N ILE A 7 -13.38 -7.92 15.00
CA ILE A 7 -14.84 -7.97 14.80
C ILE A 7 -15.46 -6.58 14.97
N ASP A 8 -15.05 -5.83 15.98
CA ASP A 8 -15.52 -4.46 16.20
C ASP A 8 -15.05 -3.51 15.08
N HIS A 9 -13.81 -3.69 14.63
CA HIS A 9 -13.26 -2.94 13.50
C HIS A 9 -14.07 -3.20 12.20
N ASP A 10 -14.31 -4.47 11.87
CA ASP A 10 -15.12 -4.86 10.71
C ASP A 10 -16.53 -4.25 10.77
N ARG A 11 -17.16 -4.27 11.95
CA ARG A 11 -18.47 -3.61 12.17
C ARG A 11 -18.40 -2.11 11.93
N HIS A 12 -17.32 -1.44 12.32
CA HIS A 12 -17.15 0.00 12.08
C HIS A 12 -16.96 0.32 10.59
N VAL A 13 -16.19 -0.51 9.87
CA VAL A 13 -16.05 -0.38 8.41
C VAL A 13 -17.43 -0.56 7.74
N GLY A 14 -18.19 -1.58 8.15
CA GLY A 14 -19.55 -1.80 7.66
C GLY A 14 -20.44 -0.57 7.83
N LYS A 15 -20.47 0.04 9.02
CA LYS A 15 -21.25 1.27 9.28
C LYS A 15 -20.85 2.45 8.38
N LEU A 16 -19.56 2.60 8.07
CA LEU A 16 -19.10 3.63 7.15
C LEU A 16 -19.59 3.38 5.71
N LEU A 17 -19.57 2.13 5.28
CA LEU A 17 -20.07 1.74 3.95
C LEU A 17 -21.60 1.95 3.87
N ASP A 18 -22.33 1.54 4.88
CA ASP A 18 -23.78 1.75 4.97
C ASP A 18 -24.12 3.26 4.91
N LEU A 19 -23.38 4.10 5.63
CA LEU A 19 -23.59 5.54 5.61
C LEU A 19 -23.36 6.17 4.23
N ILE A 20 -22.33 5.72 3.50
CA ILE A 20 -22.05 6.17 2.12
C ILE A 20 -23.24 5.82 1.21
N ASP A 21 -23.79 4.62 1.38
CA ASP A 21 -24.95 4.16 0.60
C ASP A 21 -26.24 4.93 1.01
N GLU A 22 -26.49 5.14 2.30
CA GLU A 22 -27.63 5.92 2.81
C GLU A 22 -27.60 7.37 2.34
N LEU A 23 -26.41 7.98 2.24
CA LEU A 23 -26.23 9.34 1.72
C LEU A 23 -26.35 9.42 0.20
N GLY A 24 -26.39 8.30 -0.51
CA GLY A 24 -26.47 8.24 -1.96
C GLY A 24 -25.24 8.78 -2.70
N ILE A 25 -24.06 8.71 -2.06
CA ILE A 25 -22.79 9.22 -2.61
C ILE A 25 -21.81 8.11 -3.03
N ALA A 26 -22.25 6.88 -3.06
CA ALA A 26 -21.37 5.73 -3.31
C ALA A 26 -20.65 5.78 -4.67
N GLU A 27 -21.32 6.25 -5.74
CA GLU A 27 -20.75 6.36 -7.08
C GLU A 27 -19.69 7.46 -7.19
N ASP A 28 -19.78 8.46 -6.33
CA ASP A 28 -18.83 9.61 -6.27
C ASP A 28 -17.78 9.43 -5.18
N THR A 29 -17.69 8.26 -4.56
CA THR A 29 -16.78 7.99 -3.45
C THR A 29 -15.87 6.81 -3.75
N ILE A 30 -14.55 7.03 -3.66
CA ILE A 30 -13.53 5.99 -3.68
C ILE A 30 -13.28 5.57 -2.23
N VAL A 31 -13.54 4.30 -1.90
CA VAL A 31 -13.18 3.74 -0.61
C VAL A 31 -11.98 2.81 -0.80
N VAL A 32 -10.90 3.11 -0.10
CA VAL A 32 -9.70 2.27 -0.05
C VAL A 32 -9.51 1.79 1.38
N TYR A 33 -9.40 0.49 1.58
CA TYR A 33 -9.09 -0.13 2.84
C TYR A 33 -7.83 -0.97 2.72
N SER A 34 -6.85 -0.68 3.54
CA SER A 34 -5.55 -1.36 3.53
C SER A 34 -4.91 -1.31 4.91
N THR A 35 -3.67 -1.76 5.00
CA THR A 35 -2.79 -1.60 6.17
C THR A 35 -1.45 -1.01 5.72
N ASP A 36 -0.70 -0.42 6.63
CA ASP A 36 0.59 0.20 6.35
C ASP A 36 1.72 -0.82 6.15
N ASN A 37 1.63 -1.97 6.83
CA ASN A 37 2.65 -3.03 6.80
C ASN A 37 2.05 -4.40 7.14
N GLY A 38 2.86 -5.43 7.02
CA GLY A 38 2.50 -6.78 7.46
C GLY A 38 2.39 -6.91 8.98
N PRO A 39 1.96 -8.07 9.48
CA PRO A 39 1.71 -8.30 10.90
C PRO A 39 2.96 -8.12 11.76
N HIS A 40 2.76 -7.89 13.05
CA HIS A 40 3.82 -7.72 14.05
C HIS A 40 3.53 -8.61 15.25
N ALA A 41 3.97 -9.85 15.18
CA ALA A 41 3.69 -10.86 16.19
C ALA A 41 4.28 -10.53 17.58
N ASN A 42 5.35 -9.75 17.64
CA ASN A 42 5.92 -9.31 18.91
C ASN A 42 4.98 -8.42 19.73
N THR A 43 4.22 -7.55 19.06
CA THR A 43 3.23 -6.69 19.73
C THR A 43 1.87 -7.38 19.86
N TRP A 44 1.49 -8.16 18.85
CA TRP A 44 0.20 -8.83 18.74
C TRP A 44 0.36 -10.32 18.45
N PRO A 45 0.83 -11.12 19.43
CA PRO A 45 1.13 -12.53 19.22
C PRO A 45 -0.10 -13.37 18.84
N ASP A 46 -1.31 -12.88 19.14
CA ASP A 46 -2.59 -13.48 18.77
C ASP A 46 -3.17 -12.92 17.44
N GLY A 47 -2.44 -12.03 16.77
CA GLY A 47 -2.88 -11.34 15.55
C GLY A 47 -2.74 -12.13 14.26
N ALA A 48 -2.30 -13.38 14.34
CA ALA A 48 -1.95 -14.25 13.22
C ALA A 48 -0.76 -13.71 12.36
N THR A 49 -0.41 -14.45 11.32
CA THR A 49 0.66 -14.13 10.38
C THR A 49 0.15 -14.29 8.94
N THR A 50 0.90 -13.79 7.98
CA THR A 50 0.65 -14.05 6.57
C THR A 50 1.34 -15.35 6.12
N PRO A 51 0.96 -15.94 4.97
CA PRO A 51 1.68 -17.08 4.39
C PRO A 51 3.05 -16.69 3.80
N PHE A 52 3.38 -15.39 3.80
CA PHE A 52 4.64 -14.90 3.26
C PHE A 52 5.72 -14.86 4.34
N ARG A 53 6.98 -14.92 3.89
CA ARG A 53 8.14 -14.90 4.78
C ARG A 53 8.18 -13.62 5.62
N SER A 54 8.41 -13.81 6.93
CA SER A 54 8.70 -12.77 7.90
C SER A 54 7.53 -11.81 8.18
N GLU A 55 7.80 -10.68 8.79
CA GLU A 55 6.82 -9.73 9.31
C GLU A 55 7.33 -8.29 9.28
N LYS A 56 6.55 -7.35 9.81
CA LYS A 56 6.94 -5.94 10.00
C LYS A 56 8.40 -5.79 10.46
N ASN A 57 9.06 -4.72 10.01
CA ASN A 57 10.46 -4.39 10.26
C ASN A 57 11.49 -5.30 9.59
N THR A 58 11.07 -5.99 8.53
CA THR A 58 11.97 -6.76 7.68
C THR A 58 11.78 -6.36 6.22
N ASN A 59 12.70 -6.73 5.35
CA ASN A 59 12.57 -6.51 3.91
C ASN A 59 12.03 -7.74 3.15
N TRP A 60 11.20 -8.53 3.80
CA TRP A 60 10.55 -9.69 3.21
C TRP A 60 9.08 -9.47 2.88
N GLU A 61 8.50 -10.37 2.11
CA GLU A 61 7.12 -10.23 1.61
C GLU A 61 6.08 -10.17 2.74
N GLY A 62 6.34 -10.83 3.88
CA GLY A 62 5.45 -10.77 5.04
C GLY A 62 5.36 -9.38 5.68
N ALA A 63 6.37 -8.51 5.45
CA ALA A 63 6.33 -7.12 5.88
C ALA A 63 5.69 -6.18 4.86
N PHE A 64 5.92 -6.42 3.56
CA PHE A 64 5.59 -5.48 2.48
C PHE A 64 4.35 -5.86 1.69
N ARG A 65 4.02 -7.15 1.58
CA ARG A 65 2.86 -7.60 0.84
C ARG A 65 1.62 -7.58 1.73
N ILE A 66 0.83 -6.56 1.57
CA ILE A 66 -0.36 -6.26 2.37
C ILE A 66 -1.64 -6.45 1.55
N PRO A 67 -2.78 -6.74 2.20
CA PRO A 67 -4.08 -6.73 1.55
C PRO A 67 -4.50 -5.30 1.25
N GLU A 68 -5.20 -5.13 0.13
CA GLU A 68 -5.84 -3.88 -0.23
C GLU A 68 -7.19 -4.15 -0.90
N LEU A 69 -8.22 -3.42 -0.47
CA LEU A 69 -9.59 -3.51 -0.97
C LEU A 69 -10.02 -2.14 -1.47
N ILE A 70 -10.61 -2.10 -2.66
CA ILE A 70 -11.03 -0.85 -3.29
C ILE A 70 -12.50 -1.00 -3.70
N ARG A 71 -13.31 -0.02 -3.33
CA ARG A 71 -14.70 0.11 -3.77
C ARG A 71 -14.87 1.44 -4.50
N TRP A 72 -15.29 1.37 -5.76
CA TRP A 72 -15.69 2.51 -6.56
C TRP A 72 -16.77 2.07 -7.57
N PRO A 73 -18.05 2.10 -7.17
CA PRO A 73 -19.14 1.64 -8.03
C PRO A 73 -19.17 2.37 -9.37
N GLY A 74 -19.49 1.63 -10.43
CA GLY A 74 -19.53 2.18 -11.78
C GLY A 74 -18.17 2.45 -12.45
N LYS A 75 -17.06 2.37 -11.71
CA LYS A 75 -15.69 2.58 -12.21
C LYS A 75 -14.83 1.32 -12.12
N ILE A 76 -14.85 0.65 -10.98
CA ILE A 76 -14.10 -0.59 -10.75
C ILE A 76 -15.08 -1.76 -10.77
N LYS A 77 -14.79 -2.77 -11.58
CA LYS A 77 -15.63 -3.97 -11.68
C LYS A 77 -15.62 -4.73 -10.35
N ALA A 78 -16.80 -4.96 -9.79
CA ALA A 78 -16.94 -5.72 -8.55
C ALA A 78 -16.42 -7.17 -8.70
N GLY A 79 -15.78 -7.69 -7.64
CA GLY A 79 -15.23 -9.04 -7.60
C GLY A 79 -13.91 -9.21 -8.37
N THR A 80 -13.31 -8.13 -8.87
CA THR A 80 -11.97 -8.19 -9.48
C THR A 80 -10.94 -8.54 -8.44
N ILE A 81 -10.03 -9.47 -8.77
CA ILE A 81 -8.88 -9.84 -7.96
C ILE A 81 -7.63 -9.57 -8.77
N SER A 82 -6.68 -8.87 -8.19
CA SER A 82 -5.39 -8.57 -8.78
C SER A 82 -4.23 -8.96 -7.86
N ASN A 83 -3.14 -9.42 -8.45
CA ASN A 83 -1.85 -9.63 -7.80
C ASN A 83 -0.74 -8.75 -8.41
N GLU A 84 -1.12 -7.76 -9.20
CA GLU A 84 -0.18 -6.78 -9.75
C GLU A 84 0.44 -5.93 -8.63
N ILE A 85 1.64 -5.41 -8.90
CA ILE A 85 2.37 -4.58 -7.93
C ILE A 85 1.78 -3.17 -7.96
N ILE A 86 1.39 -2.68 -6.79
CA ILE A 86 1.07 -1.29 -6.53
C ILE A 86 1.73 -0.88 -5.21
N GLN A 87 1.91 0.42 -4.96
CA GLN A 87 2.43 0.95 -3.71
C GLN A 87 1.60 2.13 -3.21
N HIS A 88 1.62 2.38 -1.89
CA HIS A 88 0.83 3.45 -1.27
C HIS A 88 1.07 4.83 -1.91
N HIS A 89 2.28 5.16 -2.30
CA HIS A 89 2.55 6.45 -2.93
C HIS A 89 1.98 6.59 -4.35
N ASP A 90 1.54 5.49 -4.99
CA ASP A 90 0.83 5.53 -6.27
C ASP A 90 -0.58 6.14 -6.12
N TRP A 91 -1.14 6.14 -4.91
CA TRP A 91 -2.46 6.72 -4.67
C TRP A 91 -2.50 8.23 -4.88
N PHE A 92 -1.41 8.95 -4.58
CA PHE A 92 -1.40 10.40 -4.76
C PHE A 92 -1.70 10.83 -6.21
N PRO A 93 -0.93 10.41 -7.24
CA PRO A 93 -1.26 10.76 -8.62
C PRO A 93 -2.55 10.09 -9.12
N THR A 94 -2.92 8.94 -8.58
CA THR A 94 -4.16 8.23 -8.95
C THR A 94 -5.40 9.02 -8.51
N PHE A 95 -5.44 9.52 -7.28
CA PHE A 95 -6.55 10.33 -6.79
C PHE A 95 -6.63 11.67 -7.52
N LEU A 96 -5.49 12.28 -7.84
CA LEU A 96 -5.48 13.51 -8.63
C LEU A 96 -5.96 13.26 -10.07
N ALA A 97 -5.58 12.15 -10.68
CA ALA A 97 -6.12 11.76 -11.99
C ALA A 97 -7.63 11.54 -11.95
N ALA A 98 -8.15 10.88 -10.91
CA ALA A 98 -9.59 10.71 -10.70
C ALA A 98 -10.32 12.06 -10.51
N ALA A 99 -9.64 13.07 -9.93
CA ALA A 99 -10.13 14.42 -9.77
C ALA A 99 -9.94 15.33 -11.01
N GLY A 100 -9.40 14.80 -12.11
CA GLY A 100 -9.23 15.54 -13.37
C GLY A 100 -7.82 16.08 -13.63
N GLU A 101 -6.82 15.68 -12.83
CA GLU A 101 -5.41 16.08 -12.97
C GLU A 101 -4.49 14.87 -13.28
N PRO A 102 -4.64 14.21 -14.45
CA PRO A 102 -3.89 12.99 -14.78
C PRO A 102 -2.37 13.24 -14.99
N ASP A 103 -1.98 14.46 -15.31
CA ASP A 103 -0.61 14.83 -15.67
C ASP A 103 0.21 15.40 -14.49
N ILE A 104 -0.26 15.23 -13.27
CA ILE A 104 0.34 15.86 -12.09
C ILE A 104 1.83 15.49 -11.90
N ILE A 105 2.23 14.27 -12.26
CA ILE A 105 3.62 13.81 -12.16
C ILE A 105 4.53 14.66 -13.05
N ASP A 106 4.14 14.87 -14.30
CA ASP A 106 4.93 15.67 -15.27
C ASP A 106 4.89 17.15 -14.90
N LYS A 107 3.74 17.66 -14.45
CA LYS A 107 3.60 19.03 -13.96
C LYS A 107 4.54 19.31 -12.78
N LEU A 108 4.57 18.44 -11.78
CA LEU A 108 5.45 18.57 -10.62
C LEU A 108 6.93 18.45 -11.01
N LYS A 109 7.26 17.57 -11.93
CA LYS A 109 8.63 17.42 -12.43
C LYS A 109 9.13 18.65 -13.17
N ALA A 110 8.27 19.31 -13.93
CA ALA A 110 8.57 20.54 -14.65
C ALA A 110 8.62 21.79 -13.74
N GLY A 111 7.91 21.76 -12.64
CA GLY A 111 7.63 22.88 -11.74
C GLY A 111 6.17 23.32 -11.88
N HIS A 112 5.38 23.09 -10.83
CA HIS A 112 3.94 23.38 -10.80
C HIS A 112 3.62 24.48 -9.80
N GLN A 113 2.95 25.53 -10.30
CA GLN A 113 2.48 26.63 -9.46
C GLN A 113 1.13 26.26 -8.85
N ILE A 114 1.03 26.35 -7.53
CA ILE A 114 -0.21 26.15 -6.79
C ILE A 114 -0.54 27.43 -6.03
N ASP A 115 -1.74 27.95 -6.24
CA ASP A 115 -2.26 29.07 -5.45
C ASP A 115 -2.90 28.53 -4.17
N LEU A 116 -2.27 28.81 -3.06
CA LEU A 116 -2.75 28.45 -1.73
C LEU A 116 -3.33 29.69 -1.06
N ARG A 117 -4.59 30.04 -1.38
CA ARG A 117 -5.33 31.17 -0.79
C ARG A 117 -4.61 32.52 -0.93
N GLY A 118 -4.07 32.80 -2.14
CA GLY A 118 -3.37 34.04 -2.43
C GLY A 118 -1.86 33.99 -2.16
N ASP A 119 -1.32 32.85 -1.72
CA ASP A 119 0.12 32.59 -1.66
C ASP A 119 0.47 31.55 -2.74
N SER A 120 1.00 32.03 -3.85
CA SER A 120 1.39 31.15 -4.98
C SER A 120 2.77 30.58 -4.73
N ARG A 121 2.85 29.23 -4.72
CA ARG A 121 4.11 28.50 -4.53
C ARG A 121 4.40 27.57 -5.69
N GLU A 122 5.65 27.53 -6.08
CA GLU A 122 6.15 26.53 -7.04
C GLU A 122 6.58 25.26 -6.31
N PHE A 123 6.08 24.13 -6.80
CA PHE A 123 6.50 22.81 -6.35
C PHE A 123 7.21 22.10 -7.51
N LYS A 124 8.50 21.84 -7.36
CA LYS A 124 9.28 21.05 -8.29
C LYS A 124 9.75 19.78 -7.60
N VAL A 125 9.05 18.70 -7.88
CA VAL A 125 9.20 17.41 -7.17
C VAL A 125 9.24 16.28 -8.19
N HIS A 126 10.17 15.35 -7.99
CA HIS A 126 10.17 14.06 -8.68
C HIS A 126 9.40 13.05 -7.83
N LEU A 127 8.37 12.47 -8.40
CA LEU A 127 7.58 11.43 -7.76
C LEU A 127 7.95 10.06 -8.35
N ASP A 128 8.31 9.10 -7.50
CA ASP A 128 8.50 7.69 -7.86
C ASP A 128 7.17 6.93 -7.85
N ALA A 129 6.10 7.59 -8.28
CA ALA A 129 4.74 7.12 -8.25
C ALA A 129 4.17 6.94 -9.66
N PHE A 130 3.15 6.12 -9.77
CA PHE A 130 2.42 5.88 -11.02
C PHE A 130 0.95 6.22 -10.86
N ASN A 131 0.33 6.75 -11.91
CA ASN A 131 -1.11 6.88 -11.99
C ASN A 131 -1.71 5.49 -12.29
N LEU A 132 -2.42 4.92 -11.32
CA LEU A 132 -3.06 3.62 -11.44
C LEU A 132 -4.46 3.67 -12.06
N LEU A 133 -5.02 4.87 -12.29
CA LEU A 133 -6.42 5.00 -12.70
C LEU A 133 -6.78 4.17 -13.93
N PRO A 134 -6.01 4.18 -15.04
CA PRO A 134 -6.33 3.37 -16.21
C PRO A 134 -6.34 1.86 -15.92
N TYR A 135 -5.46 1.41 -15.02
CA TYR A 135 -5.42 0.01 -14.59
C TYR A 135 -6.63 -0.35 -13.71
N LEU A 136 -6.97 0.48 -12.74
CA LEU A 136 -8.09 0.24 -11.83
C LEU A 136 -9.45 0.25 -12.53
N THR A 137 -9.60 1.08 -13.56
CA THR A 137 -10.83 1.17 -14.38
C THR A 137 -10.91 0.12 -15.48
N GLY A 138 -9.83 -0.64 -15.72
CA GLY A 138 -9.77 -1.70 -16.74
C GLY A 138 -9.53 -1.17 -18.16
N GLU A 139 -9.01 0.03 -18.32
CA GLU A 139 -8.54 0.56 -19.61
C GLU A 139 -7.26 -0.13 -20.06
N VAL A 140 -6.44 -0.60 -19.12
CA VAL A 140 -5.25 -1.42 -19.33
C VAL A 140 -5.26 -2.63 -18.42
N ASP A 141 -4.67 -3.74 -18.86
CA ASP A 141 -4.71 -5.03 -18.15
C ASP A 141 -3.63 -5.16 -17.08
N GLU A 142 -2.58 -4.36 -17.14
CA GLU A 142 -1.43 -4.48 -16.24
C GLU A 142 -1.16 -3.19 -15.47
N SER A 143 -0.72 -3.34 -14.21
CA SER A 143 -0.23 -2.19 -13.44
C SER A 143 0.96 -1.53 -14.14
N PRO A 144 1.04 -0.19 -14.17
CA PRO A 144 2.21 0.51 -14.67
C PRO A 144 3.46 0.26 -13.81
N ARG A 145 3.28 -0.11 -12.55
CA ARG A 145 4.39 -0.43 -11.65
C ARG A 145 4.86 -1.86 -11.84
N LYS A 146 6.08 -2.03 -12.27
CA LYS A 146 6.69 -3.36 -12.50
C LYS A 146 7.60 -3.81 -11.35
N GLY A 147 7.89 -2.92 -10.41
CA GLY A 147 8.76 -3.23 -9.28
C GLY A 147 8.97 -2.06 -8.33
N PHE A 148 9.78 -2.29 -7.30
CA PHE A 148 10.15 -1.28 -6.32
C PHE A 148 11.44 -1.66 -5.59
N ILE A 149 12.05 -0.66 -4.96
CA ILE A 149 13.26 -0.81 -4.17
C ILE A 149 12.88 -0.87 -2.69
N TYR A 150 13.46 -1.80 -1.95
CA TYR A 150 13.34 -1.88 -0.50
C TYR A 150 14.42 -1.02 0.14
N PHE A 151 14.02 -0.12 1.01
CA PHE A 151 14.92 0.71 1.81
C PHE A 151 14.83 0.35 3.28
N SER A 152 15.94 0.52 4.02
CA SER A 152 15.94 0.52 5.48
C SER A 152 15.44 1.86 6.02
N ASP A 153 15.24 1.92 7.35
CA ASP A 153 14.91 3.17 8.05
C ASP A 153 16.06 4.21 7.93
N ASP A 154 17.30 3.74 7.70
CA ASP A 154 18.48 4.57 7.47
C ASP A 154 18.73 4.89 5.99
N CYS A 155 17.76 4.59 5.10
CA CYS A 155 17.82 4.80 3.66
C CYS A 155 18.83 3.92 2.91
N ASP A 156 19.30 2.82 3.48
CA ASP A 156 20.10 1.84 2.77
C ASP A 156 19.24 1.03 1.79
N VAL A 157 19.79 0.73 0.62
CA VAL A 157 19.12 -0.12 -0.37
C VAL A 157 19.25 -1.59 0.05
N LEU A 158 18.14 -2.18 0.48
CA LEU A 158 18.09 -3.56 0.98
C LEU A 158 17.85 -4.59 -0.12
N GLY A 159 17.15 -4.22 -1.17
CA GLY A 159 16.80 -5.13 -2.26
C GLY A 159 15.94 -4.51 -3.33
N LEU A 160 15.60 -5.31 -4.32
CA LEU A 160 14.77 -4.94 -5.45
C LEU A 160 13.73 -6.03 -5.70
N ARG A 161 12.48 -5.64 -5.89
CA ARG A 161 11.45 -6.46 -6.51
C ARG A 161 11.25 -6.00 -7.94
N PHE A 162 11.24 -6.94 -8.89
CA PHE A 162 10.90 -6.66 -10.28
C PHE A 162 10.10 -7.84 -10.85
N HIS A 163 8.85 -7.62 -11.20
CA HIS A 163 7.90 -8.67 -11.54
C HIS A 163 7.90 -9.80 -10.48
N ASN A 164 8.22 -11.03 -10.88
CA ASN A 164 8.27 -12.19 -10.01
C ASN A 164 9.62 -12.41 -9.33
N TRP A 165 10.60 -11.54 -9.58
CA TRP A 165 11.94 -11.67 -9.05
C TRP A 165 12.17 -10.73 -7.89
N LYS A 166 12.88 -11.21 -6.89
CA LYS A 166 13.38 -10.41 -5.77
C LYS A 166 14.87 -10.67 -5.60
N VAL A 167 15.63 -9.59 -5.55
CA VAL A 167 17.05 -9.61 -5.21
C VAL A 167 17.22 -8.94 -3.84
N VAL A 168 17.91 -9.60 -2.94
CA VAL A 168 18.21 -9.09 -1.59
C VAL A 168 19.69 -8.81 -1.52
N PHE A 169 20.07 -7.56 -1.26
CA PHE A 169 21.45 -7.11 -1.12
C PHE A 169 21.94 -7.26 0.31
N GLN A 170 21.06 -6.87 1.24
CA GLN A 170 21.25 -7.03 2.67
C GLN A 170 19.90 -7.27 3.35
N GLU A 171 19.93 -7.89 4.50
CA GLU A 171 18.73 -8.26 5.22
C GLU A 171 18.54 -7.34 6.43
N GLN A 172 17.41 -6.63 6.46
CA GLN A 172 17.00 -5.91 7.66
C GLN A 172 16.46 -6.91 8.67
N ARG A 173 17.06 -6.94 9.84
CA ARG A 173 16.64 -7.76 10.97
C ARG A 173 16.59 -6.91 12.23
N CYS A 174 15.53 -7.06 13.00
CA CYS A 174 15.49 -6.54 14.34
C CYS A 174 16.31 -7.41 15.28
N GLN A 175 17.00 -6.78 16.24
CA GLN A 175 17.71 -7.49 17.30
C GLN A 175 16.73 -7.94 18.40
N GLY A 176 17.12 -8.97 19.14
CA GLY A 176 16.37 -9.47 20.28
C GLY A 176 15.15 -10.32 19.90
N THR A 177 14.04 -10.13 20.60
CA THR A 177 12.84 -10.94 20.44
C THR A 177 12.24 -10.88 19.03
N LEU A 178 12.40 -9.79 18.31
CA LEU A 178 11.91 -9.64 16.94
C LEU A 178 12.68 -10.52 15.94
N GLN A 179 13.89 -10.91 16.25
CA GLN A 179 14.66 -11.82 15.39
C GLN A 179 13.99 -13.18 15.23
N ILE A 180 13.28 -13.64 16.26
CA ILE A 180 12.53 -14.91 16.25
C ILE A 180 11.40 -14.86 15.21
N TRP A 181 10.76 -13.71 15.05
CA TRP A 181 9.61 -13.51 14.20
C TRP A 181 9.98 -13.11 12.77
N ALA A 182 11.22 -12.70 12.56
CA ALA A 182 11.73 -12.35 11.23
C ALA A 182 11.71 -13.55 10.26
N GLU A 183 11.71 -14.78 10.79
CA GLU A 183 11.67 -16.02 10.00
C GLU A 183 10.69 -17.03 10.61
N PRO A 184 9.38 -16.78 10.64
CA PRO A 184 8.42 -17.61 11.38
C PRO A 184 8.33 -19.05 10.88
N PHE A 185 8.77 -19.34 9.67
CA PHE A 185 8.76 -20.68 9.07
C PHE A 185 10.14 -21.36 9.05
N THR A 186 11.17 -20.69 9.53
CA THR A 186 12.50 -21.28 9.65
C THR A 186 12.67 -21.86 11.08
N PRO A 187 13.23 -23.04 11.24
CA PRO A 187 13.60 -23.53 12.57
C PRO A 187 14.47 -22.49 13.27
N LEU A 188 14.17 -22.21 14.54
CA LEU A 188 15.02 -21.38 15.38
C LEU A 188 16.45 -21.86 15.24
N ARG A 189 17.31 -21.06 14.64
CA ARG A 189 18.74 -21.33 14.70
C ARG A 189 19.14 -21.13 16.15
N ALA A 190 19.61 -22.17 16.78
CA ALA A 190 20.28 -22.04 18.07
C ALA A 190 21.38 -20.98 17.96
N PRO A 191 21.59 -20.18 19.02
CA PRO A 191 22.62 -19.14 19.03
C PRO A 191 24.02 -19.70 18.72
#